data_e68dd7a9c7c11c485f5eaf9c9fbc5caa
#
_entry.id   e68dd7a9c7c11c485f5eaf9c9fbc5caa
#
_cell.length_a   1.000
_cell.length_b   1.000
_cell.length_c   1.000
_cell.angle_alpha   90.00
_cell.angle_beta   90.00
_cell.angle_gamma   90.00
#
_symmetry.space_group_name_H-M   'P 1'
#
loop_
_entity.id
_entity.type
_entity.pdbx_description
1 polymer ?
#
loop_
_entity_poly.entity_id
_entity_poly.type
_entity_poly.pdbx_seq_one_letter_code
_entity_poly.pdbx_strand_id
1 'polypeptide(L)'
;MEHRCFSTLRKTNMTVLKMTDLDLQGKRVLIREDLNVPVKDGAVKSDARILASLPTIKLALEKGAAVLVCSHLGRPEEGVYSEEDSLKPVADYLSKALGREVPLVKDYLEGVEVQPGELVLLENVRFNKGEKKNTDELAQKYAALCDVFVMDAFGTAHRAQGSTHGVAKFAKVACAGPLLAAELDALGKALKTPAKPMVAIVAGSKVSTKLDVLTSLGDIC
;
A
#
# COMPACT_ATOMS: atom_id res chain seq x y z
N MET A 1 45.73 -17.59 17.82
CA MET A 1 45.20 -16.72 16.76
C MET A 1 43.72 -17.06 16.62
N GLU A 2 42.91 -16.15 17.11
CA GLU A 2 41.49 -16.37 17.42
C GLU A 2 40.62 -16.16 16.17
N HIS A 3 39.93 -17.22 15.75
CA HIS A 3 38.81 -17.10 14.84
C HIS A 3 37.60 -16.59 15.63
N ARG A 4 37.30 -15.31 15.50
CA ARG A 4 36.06 -14.74 16.03
C ARG A 4 34.87 -15.26 15.24
N CYS A 5 34.09 -16.04 15.92
CA CYS A 5 32.78 -16.55 15.61
C CYS A 5 31.86 -15.41 15.16
N PHE A 6 31.35 -15.47 13.94
CA PHE A 6 30.24 -14.63 13.50
C PHE A 6 28.99 -15.07 14.26
N SER A 7 28.57 -14.20 15.16
CA SER A 7 27.41 -14.39 16.00
C SER A 7 26.15 -14.60 15.17
N THR A 8 25.47 -15.65 15.49
CA THR A 8 24.11 -16.06 15.12
C THR A 8 23.16 -14.85 15.09
N LEU A 9 22.86 -14.35 13.91
CA LEU A 9 21.68 -13.52 13.70
C LEU A 9 20.45 -14.34 14.12
N ARG A 10 19.91 -14.04 15.28
CA ARG A 10 18.60 -14.58 15.69
C ARG A 10 17.62 -14.23 14.58
N LYS A 11 17.11 -15.23 13.86
CA LYS A 11 15.92 -15.10 13.03
C LYS A 11 14.75 -14.80 13.95
N THR A 12 14.55 -13.52 14.26
CA THR A 12 13.28 -13.07 14.82
C THR A 12 12.25 -13.34 13.76
N ASN A 13 11.35 -14.27 14.00
CA ASN A 13 10.10 -14.38 13.25
C ASN A 13 9.37 -13.06 13.45
N MET A 14 9.60 -12.10 12.57
CA MET A 14 8.81 -10.87 12.55
C MET A 14 7.44 -11.26 12.00
N THR A 15 6.49 -11.46 12.90
CA THR A 15 5.08 -11.57 12.57
C THR A 15 4.62 -10.20 12.09
N VAL A 16 4.12 -10.12 10.87
CA VAL A 16 3.55 -8.90 10.32
C VAL A 16 2.25 -8.60 11.08
N LEU A 17 2.16 -7.41 11.69
CA LEU A 17 0.92 -6.95 12.31
C LEU A 17 -0.16 -6.82 11.23
N LYS A 18 -1.34 -7.40 11.46
CA LYS A 18 -2.44 -7.38 10.50
C LYS A 18 -3.52 -6.41 10.96
N MET A 19 -4.10 -5.67 10.01
CA MET A 19 -5.22 -4.76 10.28
C MET A 19 -6.41 -5.48 10.92
N THR A 20 -6.62 -6.76 10.57
CA THR A 20 -7.69 -7.59 11.12
C THR A 20 -7.63 -7.75 12.63
N ASP A 21 -6.43 -7.70 13.19
CA ASP A 21 -6.16 -7.96 14.62
C ASP A 21 -6.27 -6.68 15.47
N LEU A 22 -6.51 -5.53 14.82
CA LEU A 22 -6.58 -4.23 15.48
C LEU A 22 -8.02 -3.81 15.78
N ASP A 23 -8.16 -3.10 16.90
CA ASP A 23 -9.34 -2.28 17.17
C ASP A 23 -9.19 -0.93 16.42
N LEU A 24 -10.11 -0.65 15.50
CA LEU A 24 -10.11 0.55 14.68
C LEU A 24 -11.24 1.53 15.05
N GLN A 25 -12.07 1.19 16.05
CA GLN A 25 -13.20 2.01 16.45
C GLN A 25 -12.76 3.44 16.80
N GLY A 26 -13.33 4.42 16.09
CA GLY A 26 -13.05 5.84 16.27
C GLY A 26 -11.64 6.30 15.89
N LYS A 27 -10.81 5.43 15.29
CA LYS A 27 -9.44 5.77 14.85
C LYS A 27 -9.44 6.30 13.43
N ARG A 28 -8.54 7.24 13.15
CA ARG A 28 -8.21 7.66 11.79
C ARG A 28 -7.28 6.60 11.19
N VAL A 29 -7.73 5.99 10.10
CA VAL A 29 -7.01 4.91 9.42
C VAL A 29 -6.64 5.36 8.02
N LEU A 30 -5.33 5.52 7.76
CA LEU A 30 -4.80 5.81 6.43
C LEU A 30 -4.45 4.49 5.74
N ILE A 31 -5.18 4.17 4.67
CA ILE A 31 -4.98 2.94 3.88
C ILE A 31 -4.26 3.28 2.57
N ARG A 32 -3.09 2.68 2.35
CA ARG A 32 -2.37 2.78 1.08
C ARG A 32 -2.78 1.67 0.14
N GLU A 33 -3.57 2.02 -0.86
CA GLU A 33 -4.08 1.11 -1.89
C GLU A 33 -3.36 1.26 -3.24
N ASP A 34 -3.38 0.25 -4.08
CA ASP A 34 -2.94 0.36 -5.47
C ASP A 34 -4.13 0.59 -6.40
N LEU A 35 -4.53 1.84 -6.53
CA LEU A 35 -5.63 2.29 -7.41
C LEU A 35 -5.10 2.85 -8.75
N ASN A 36 -3.88 2.49 -9.14
CA ASN A 36 -3.29 2.90 -10.41
C ASN A 36 -3.90 2.10 -11.57
N VAL A 37 -5.08 2.50 -11.97
CA VAL A 37 -5.90 1.88 -13.01
C VAL A 37 -5.85 2.68 -14.32
N PRO A 38 -6.09 2.04 -15.48
CA PRO A 38 -6.23 2.78 -16.74
C PRO A 38 -7.47 3.68 -16.70
N VAL A 39 -7.24 4.97 -16.92
CA VAL A 39 -8.30 5.97 -17.07
C VAL A 39 -8.27 6.49 -18.50
N LYS A 40 -9.40 6.60 -19.16
CA LYS A 40 -9.56 7.19 -20.50
C LYS A 40 -10.89 7.92 -20.57
N ASP A 41 -10.89 9.12 -21.13
CA ASP A 41 -12.08 9.98 -21.25
C ASP A 41 -12.78 10.19 -19.90
N GLY A 42 -12.00 10.43 -18.84
CA GLY A 42 -12.51 10.64 -17.48
C GLY A 42 -13.15 9.41 -16.81
N ALA A 43 -13.02 8.21 -17.40
CA ALA A 43 -13.61 6.99 -16.87
C ALA A 43 -12.58 5.87 -16.66
N VAL A 44 -12.74 5.11 -15.58
CA VAL A 44 -11.97 3.89 -15.30
C VAL A 44 -12.29 2.83 -16.35
N LYS A 45 -11.25 2.28 -16.99
CA LYS A 45 -11.37 1.24 -18.05
C LYS A 45 -11.15 -0.17 -17.55
N SER A 46 -10.49 -0.34 -16.41
CA SER A 46 -10.28 -1.62 -15.75
C SER A 46 -10.32 -1.40 -14.25
N ASP A 47 -11.19 -2.08 -13.59
CA ASP A 47 -11.54 -1.88 -12.18
C ASP A 47 -10.99 -2.95 -11.22
N ALA A 48 -10.27 -3.94 -11.75
CA ALA A 48 -9.81 -5.09 -10.98
C ALA A 48 -9.07 -4.70 -9.68
N ARG A 49 -8.22 -3.65 -9.73
CA ARG A 49 -7.49 -3.16 -8.56
C ARG A 49 -8.40 -2.46 -7.55
N ILE A 50 -9.38 -1.70 -8.05
CA ILE A 50 -10.36 -1.03 -7.19
C ILE A 50 -11.22 -2.09 -6.49
N LEU A 51 -11.70 -3.09 -7.22
CA LEU A 51 -12.48 -4.19 -6.65
C LEU A 51 -11.69 -4.97 -5.60
N ALA A 52 -10.39 -5.19 -5.83
CA ALA A 52 -9.51 -5.85 -4.87
C ALA A 52 -9.32 -5.06 -3.57
N SER A 53 -9.39 -3.72 -3.60
CA SER A 53 -9.24 -2.84 -2.43
C SER A 53 -10.54 -2.71 -1.60
N LEU A 54 -11.72 -2.96 -2.21
CA LEU A 54 -13.00 -2.79 -1.53
C LEU A 54 -13.15 -3.57 -0.21
N PRO A 55 -12.70 -4.84 -0.10
CA PRO A 55 -12.81 -5.59 1.16
C PRO A 55 -12.09 -4.90 2.31
N THR A 56 -10.89 -4.36 2.08
CA THR A 56 -10.10 -3.65 3.10
C THR A 56 -10.79 -2.36 3.55
N ILE A 57 -11.27 -1.57 2.58
CA ILE A 57 -12.00 -0.33 2.86
C ILE A 57 -13.28 -0.62 3.65
N LYS A 58 -14.06 -1.62 3.24
CA LYS A 58 -15.29 -2.01 3.93
C LYS A 58 -15.01 -2.48 5.35
N LEU A 59 -14.00 -3.31 5.54
CA LEU A 59 -13.60 -3.79 6.86
C LEU A 59 -13.23 -2.64 7.82
N ALA A 60 -12.51 -1.62 7.33
CA ALA A 60 -12.18 -0.45 8.13
C ALA A 60 -13.43 0.33 8.54
N LEU A 61 -14.35 0.53 7.61
CA LEU A 61 -15.64 1.19 7.88
C LEU A 61 -16.51 0.40 8.86
N GLU A 62 -16.62 -0.92 8.68
CA GLU A 62 -17.36 -1.84 9.57
C GLU A 62 -16.80 -1.85 11.00
N LYS A 63 -15.48 -1.67 11.13
CA LYS A 63 -14.81 -1.50 12.43
C LYS A 63 -14.96 -0.09 13.01
N GLY A 64 -15.74 0.79 12.40
CA GLY A 64 -16.03 2.13 12.90
C GLY A 64 -14.88 3.12 12.78
N ALA A 65 -13.95 2.92 11.85
CA ALA A 65 -12.86 3.84 11.59
C ALA A 65 -13.30 5.10 10.82
N ALA A 66 -12.56 6.18 10.97
CA ALA A 66 -12.53 7.31 10.06
C ALA A 66 -11.48 6.98 8.96
N VAL A 67 -11.93 6.73 7.73
CA VAL A 67 -11.10 6.11 6.70
C VAL A 67 -10.57 7.12 5.70
N LEU A 68 -9.25 7.18 5.57
CA LEU A 68 -8.56 7.93 4.53
C LEU A 68 -7.88 6.93 3.60
N VAL A 69 -8.19 6.98 2.31
CA VAL A 69 -7.52 6.14 1.30
C VAL A 69 -6.56 6.99 0.51
N CYS A 70 -5.34 6.51 0.31
CA CYS A 70 -4.37 7.14 -0.57
C CYS A 70 -3.83 6.17 -1.62
N SER A 71 -3.55 6.70 -2.79
CA SER A 71 -2.96 5.94 -3.90
C SER A 71 -2.20 6.86 -4.84
N HIS A 72 -1.51 6.25 -5.81
CA HIS A 72 -0.96 6.96 -6.95
C HIS A 72 -1.73 6.62 -8.22
N LEU A 73 -1.68 7.53 -9.19
CA LEU A 73 -2.14 7.31 -10.55
C LEU A 73 -1.07 7.87 -11.52
N GLY A 74 -0.80 7.17 -12.61
CA GLY A 74 0.12 7.66 -13.64
C GLY A 74 1.54 7.95 -13.16
N ARG A 75 2.16 8.93 -13.79
CA ARG A 75 3.55 9.35 -13.48
C ARG A 75 3.71 10.87 -13.55
N PRO A 76 2.93 11.64 -12.80
CA PRO A 76 3.03 13.09 -12.82
C PRO A 76 4.39 13.61 -12.37
N GLU A 77 4.64 14.86 -12.66
CA GLU A 77 5.72 15.62 -12.06
C GLU A 77 5.35 16.04 -10.64
N GLU A 78 6.28 15.88 -9.70
CA GLU A 78 6.05 16.26 -8.29
C GLU A 78 5.89 17.78 -8.15
N GLY A 79 4.85 18.21 -7.47
CA GLY A 79 4.49 19.60 -7.26
C GLY A 79 3.67 20.22 -8.39
N VAL A 80 3.31 19.44 -9.42
CA VAL A 80 2.48 19.89 -10.54
C VAL A 80 1.20 19.07 -10.58
N TYR A 81 0.05 19.75 -10.44
CA TYR A 81 -1.25 19.10 -10.60
C TYR A 81 -1.56 18.85 -12.07
N SER A 82 -2.10 17.69 -12.39
CA SER A 82 -2.58 17.29 -13.70
C SER A 82 -3.95 16.62 -13.59
N GLU A 83 -4.91 17.08 -14.37
CA GLU A 83 -6.24 16.44 -14.46
C GLU A 83 -6.15 14.98 -14.93
N GLU A 84 -5.21 14.67 -15.83
CA GLU A 84 -5.02 13.32 -16.36
C GLU A 84 -4.56 12.31 -15.32
N ASP A 85 -3.81 12.79 -14.32
CA ASP A 85 -3.29 11.98 -13.22
C ASP A 85 -4.12 12.14 -11.93
N SER A 86 -5.26 12.86 -11.97
CA SER A 86 -6.15 13.00 -10.82
C SER A 86 -6.88 11.70 -10.50
N LEU A 87 -7.05 11.42 -9.21
CA LEU A 87 -7.84 10.30 -8.72
C LEU A 87 -9.36 10.55 -8.77
N LYS A 88 -9.83 11.66 -9.34
CA LYS A 88 -11.26 11.96 -9.46
C LYS A 88 -12.08 10.81 -10.09
N PRO A 89 -11.67 10.20 -11.22
CA PRO A 89 -12.41 9.07 -11.80
C PRO A 89 -12.47 7.85 -10.87
N VAL A 90 -11.45 7.66 -10.04
CA VAL A 90 -11.42 6.59 -9.03
C VAL A 90 -12.38 6.90 -7.88
N ALA A 91 -12.44 8.15 -7.42
CA ALA A 91 -13.39 8.59 -6.39
C ALA A 91 -14.85 8.36 -6.84
N ASP A 92 -15.14 8.70 -8.09
CA ASP A 92 -16.47 8.50 -8.69
C ASP A 92 -16.82 7.02 -8.83
N TYR A 93 -15.83 6.19 -9.18
CA TYR A 93 -16.02 4.74 -9.21
C TYR A 93 -16.29 4.17 -7.81
N LEU A 94 -15.45 4.54 -6.83
CA LEU A 94 -15.62 4.11 -5.43
C LEU A 94 -16.98 4.53 -4.87
N SER A 95 -17.44 5.74 -5.20
CA SER A 95 -18.76 6.22 -4.77
C SER A 95 -19.88 5.33 -5.27
N LYS A 96 -19.83 4.93 -6.55
CA LYS A 96 -20.81 4.00 -7.15
C LYS A 96 -20.71 2.61 -6.53
N ALA A 97 -19.50 2.07 -6.39
CA ALA A 97 -19.27 0.72 -5.89
C ALA A 97 -19.65 0.54 -4.41
N LEU A 98 -19.55 1.61 -3.62
CA LEU A 98 -19.88 1.61 -2.19
C LEU A 98 -21.31 2.13 -1.90
N GLY A 99 -22.00 2.69 -2.91
CA GLY A 99 -23.34 3.25 -2.74
C GLY A 99 -23.39 4.48 -1.82
N ARG A 100 -22.27 5.22 -1.71
CA ARG A 100 -22.10 6.40 -0.87
C ARG A 100 -21.14 7.39 -1.52
N GLU A 101 -21.23 8.66 -1.18
CA GLU A 101 -20.26 9.64 -1.63
C GLU A 101 -18.88 9.35 -1.04
N VAL A 102 -17.84 9.42 -1.89
CA VAL A 102 -16.43 9.35 -1.52
C VAL A 102 -15.76 10.64 -1.99
N PRO A 103 -15.64 11.65 -1.13
CA PRO A 103 -15.01 12.91 -1.46
C PRO A 103 -13.54 12.73 -1.83
N LEU A 104 -13.09 13.45 -2.87
CA LEU A 104 -11.67 13.59 -3.21
C LEU A 104 -11.11 14.83 -2.51
N VAL A 105 -10.11 14.64 -1.63
CA VAL A 105 -9.47 15.71 -0.88
C VAL A 105 -8.14 16.06 -1.52
N LYS A 106 -7.99 17.29 -2.02
CA LYS A 106 -6.77 17.75 -2.70
C LYS A 106 -5.70 18.24 -1.73
N ASP A 107 -6.08 19.11 -0.79
CA ASP A 107 -5.16 19.77 0.15
C ASP A 107 -5.22 19.07 1.52
N TYR A 108 -4.55 17.93 1.64
CA TYR A 108 -4.65 17.08 2.82
C TYR A 108 -3.41 17.07 3.73
N LEU A 109 -2.29 17.61 3.29
CA LEU A 109 -1.02 17.49 4.03
C LEU A 109 -1.00 18.25 5.36
N GLU A 110 -1.88 19.22 5.54
CA GLU A 110 -2.02 19.98 6.78
C GLU A 110 -3.14 19.45 7.69
N GLY A 111 -3.80 18.38 7.28
CA GLY A 111 -4.86 17.71 8.01
C GLY A 111 -6.10 17.47 7.19
N VAL A 112 -6.90 16.49 7.60
CA VAL A 112 -8.19 16.16 7.00
C VAL A 112 -9.19 15.88 8.12
N GLU A 113 -10.33 16.55 8.07
CA GLU A 113 -11.45 16.23 8.95
C GLU A 113 -12.25 15.08 8.35
N VAL A 114 -12.31 13.97 9.06
CA VAL A 114 -13.09 12.78 8.70
C VAL A 114 -13.61 12.13 9.97
N GLN A 115 -14.91 11.84 10.01
CA GLN A 115 -15.56 11.26 11.18
C GLN A 115 -15.58 9.72 11.12
N PRO A 116 -15.68 9.04 12.27
CA PRO A 116 -15.86 7.60 12.32
C PRO A 116 -17.02 7.15 11.41
N GLY A 117 -16.76 6.16 10.56
CA GLY A 117 -17.71 5.67 9.56
C GLY A 117 -17.71 6.46 8.24
N GLU A 118 -16.96 7.54 8.14
CA GLU A 118 -16.75 8.26 6.87
C GLU A 118 -15.53 7.74 6.11
N LEU A 119 -15.53 8.02 4.81
CA LEU A 119 -14.46 7.65 3.87
C LEU A 119 -14.13 8.82 2.97
N VAL A 120 -12.85 9.14 2.85
CA VAL A 120 -12.35 10.09 1.86
C VAL A 120 -11.22 9.47 1.04
N LEU A 121 -11.10 9.87 -0.22
CA LEU A 121 -9.94 9.58 -1.07
C LEU A 121 -9.05 10.79 -1.10
N LEU A 122 -7.78 10.62 -0.76
CA LEU A 122 -6.77 11.67 -0.89
C LEU A 122 -6.32 11.76 -2.36
N GLU A 123 -6.10 12.96 -2.86
CA GLU A 123 -5.62 13.17 -4.21
C GLU A 123 -4.22 12.52 -4.38
N ASN A 124 -3.89 12.22 -5.63
CA ASN A 124 -2.70 11.49 -6.06
C ASN A 124 -1.44 11.86 -5.26
N VAL A 125 -0.93 10.91 -4.49
CA VAL A 125 0.25 11.11 -3.64
C VAL A 125 1.49 11.55 -4.45
N ARG A 126 1.53 11.26 -5.75
CA ARG A 126 2.64 11.63 -6.64
C ARG A 126 2.68 13.11 -7.02
N PHE A 127 1.64 13.88 -6.70
CA PHE A 127 1.71 15.33 -6.78
C PHE A 127 2.55 15.95 -5.67
N ASN A 128 2.78 15.24 -4.56
CA ASN A 128 3.52 15.76 -3.44
C ASN A 128 5.03 15.68 -3.67
N LYS A 129 5.72 16.81 -3.47
CA LYS A 129 7.18 16.87 -3.53
C LYS A 129 7.80 16.01 -2.45
N GLY A 130 8.73 15.14 -2.83
CA GLY A 130 9.40 14.23 -1.92
C GLY A 130 8.80 12.82 -1.85
N GLU A 131 7.68 12.56 -2.52
CA GLU A 131 7.04 11.23 -2.54
C GLU A 131 8.01 10.17 -3.08
N LYS A 132 8.57 10.38 -4.28
CA LYS A 132 9.50 9.42 -4.91
C LYS A 132 10.83 9.32 -4.18
N LYS A 133 11.26 10.40 -3.53
CA LYS A 133 12.51 10.45 -2.76
C LYS A 133 12.36 9.94 -1.33
N ASN A 134 11.13 9.64 -0.91
CA ASN A 134 10.84 9.16 0.45
C ASN A 134 11.36 10.13 1.53
N THR A 135 11.09 11.43 1.37
CA THR A 135 11.56 12.42 2.33
C THR A 135 10.86 12.28 3.67
N ASP A 136 11.63 12.40 4.75
CA ASP A 136 11.09 12.26 6.12
C ASP A 136 10.04 13.35 6.42
N GLU A 137 10.20 14.56 5.88
CA GLU A 137 9.23 15.67 6.05
C GLU A 137 7.84 15.28 5.53
N LEU A 138 7.75 14.80 4.29
CA LEU A 138 6.48 14.38 3.71
C LEU A 138 5.90 13.15 4.43
N ALA A 139 6.77 12.20 4.78
CA ALA A 139 6.37 10.99 5.50
C ALA A 139 5.76 11.30 6.88
N GLN A 140 6.31 12.27 7.60
CA GLN A 140 5.76 12.77 8.87
C GLN A 140 4.39 13.41 8.68
N LYS A 141 4.18 14.18 7.59
CA LYS A 141 2.88 14.76 7.27
C LYS A 141 1.84 13.66 7.01
N TYR A 142 2.16 12.63 6.25
CA TYR A 142 1.26 11.48 6.08
C TYR A 142 0.97 10.78 7.40
N ALA A 143 1.98 10.55 8.24
CA ALA A 143 1.79 9.90 9.53
C ALA A 143 0.91 10.71 10.49
N ALA A 144 0.95 12.04 10.41
CA ALA A 144 0.09 12.93 11.22
C ALA A 144 -1.40 12.83 10.84
N LEU A 145 -1.74 12.36 9.64
CA LEU A 145 -3.12 12.17 9.20
C LEU A 145 -3.83 11.00 9.90
N CYS A 146 -3.09 10.07 10.51
CA CYS A 146 -3.69 8.83 10.99
C CYS A 146 -3.19 8.41 12.37
N ASP A 147 -3.98 7.58 13.02
CA ASP A 147 -3.63 6.84 14.22
C ASP A 147 -3.10 5.45 13.86
N VAL A 148 -3.57 4.89 12.72
CA VAL A 148 -3.13 3.61 12.16
C VAL A 148 -2.87 3.78 10.67
N PHE A 149 -1.67 3.40 10.23
CA PHE A 149 -1.33 3.26 8.81
C PHE A 149 -1.48 1.81 8.38
N VAL A 150 -2.19 1.60 7.29
CA VAL A 150 -2.41 0.29 6.67
C VAL A 150 -1.76 0.26 5.29
N MET A 151 -0.76 -0.59 5.11
CA MET A 151 -0.20 -0.88 3.80
C MET A 151 -0.96 -2.06 3.18
N ASP A 152 -1.64 -1.82 2.06
CA ASP A 152 -2.40 -2.86 1.36
C ASP A 152 -2.07 -2.99 -0.14
N ALA A 153 -1.16 -2.15 -0.62
CA ALA A 153 -0.73 -2.10 -2.01
C ALA A 153 0.50 -3.00 -2.26
N PHE A 154 0.32 -4.32 -2.37
CA PHE A 154 1.41 -5.26 -2.61
C PHE A 154 2.28 -4.89 -3.82
N GLY A 155 1.67 -4.50 -4.94
CA GLY A 155 2.39 -4.11 -6.15
C GLY A 155 3.37 -2.94 -6.00
N THR A 156 3.26 -2.15 -4.93
CA THR A 156 4.15 -1.02 -4.62
C THR A 156 4.95 -1.21 -3.34
N ALA A 157 4.77 -2.30 -2.61
CA ALA A 157 5.40 -2.55 -1.30
C ALA A 157 6.94 -2.60 -1.36
N HIS A 158 7.50 -2.93 -2.53
CA HIS A 158 8.94 -2.95 -2.78
C HIS A 158 9.55 -1.55 -2.96
N ARG A 159 8.75 -0.47 -3.03
CA ARG A 159 9.23 0.89 -3.29
C ARG A 159 9.40 1.64 -1.98
N ALA A 160 10.59 2.20 -1.75
CA ALA A 160 10.83 3.14 -0.67
C ALA A 160 10.33 4.53 -1.09
N GLN A 161 9.05 4.82 -0.86
CA GLN A 161 8.39 6.09 -1.17
C GLN A 161 7.70 6.65 0.08
N GLY A 162 7.35 7.95 0.08
CA GLY A 162 6.76 8.63 1.23
C GLY A 162 5.48 7.96 1.72
N SER A 163 4.57 7.62 0.80
CA SER A 163 3.28 6.99 1.09
C SER A 163 3.32 5.47 1.29
N THR A 164 4.47 4.83 1.18
CA THR A 164 4.63 3.38 1.40
C THR A 164 5.55 3.09 2.59
N HIS A 165 6.85 3.37 2.44
CA HIS A 165 7.86 3.11 3.45
C HIS A 165 7.95 4.24 4.49
N GLY A 166 8.02 5.49 4.03
CA GLY A 166 8.25 6.64 4.92
C GLY A 166 7.17 6.81 5.96
N VAL A 167 5.91 6.79 5.56
CA VAL A 167 4.78 6.91 6.49
C VAL A 167 4.80 5.81 7.55
N ALA A 168 5.14 4.57 7.20
CA ALA A 168 5.23 3.46 8.15
C ALA A 168 6.31 3.67 9.21
N LYS A 169 7.40 4.38 8.87
CA LYS A 169 8.49 4.73 9.81
C LYS A 169 8.02 5.68 10.92
N PHE A 170 7.08 6.59 10.63
CA PHE A 170 6.64 7.63 11.55
C PHE A 170 5.23 7.41 12.11
N ALA A 171 4.43 6.52 11.53
CA ALA A 171 3.11 6.19 12.04
C ALA A 171 3.20 5.55 13.44
N LYS A 172 2.24 5.87 14.31
CA LYS A 172 2.15 5.27 15.67
C LYS A 172 1.96 3.76 15.59
N VAL A 173 1.14 3.32 14.65
CA VAL A 173 0.89 1.91 14.34
C VAL A 173 0.93 1.76 12.83
N ALA A 174 1.73 0.81 12.34
CA ALA A 174 1.78 0.43 10.93
C ALA A 174 1.50 -1.06 10.80
N CYS A 175 0.60 -1.45 9.91
CA CYS A 175 0.19 -2.83 9.72
C CYS A 175 -0.06 -3.16 8.24
N ALA A 176 -0.16 -4.46 7.95
CA ALA A 176 -0.59 -4.95 6.65
C ALA A 176 -2.13 -5.00 6.59
N GLY A 177 -2.67 -4.52 5.49
CA GLY A 177 -4.06 -4.77 5.13
C GLY A 177 -4.29 -6.21 4.68
N PRO A 178 -5.54 -6.64 4.55
CA PRO A 178 -5.91 -8.01 4.17
C PRO A 178 -5.28 -8.49 2.87
N LEU A 179 -5.20 -7.63 1.84
CA LEU A 179 -4.63 -8.00 0.54
C LEU A 179 -3.12 -8.21 0.65
N LEU A 180 -2.39 -7.28 1.25
CA LEU A 180 -0.95 -7.44 1.48
C LEU A 180 -0.65 -8.66 2.36
N ALA A 181 -1.42 -8.88 3.41
CA ALA A 181 -1.24 -10.02 4.30
C ALA A 181 -1.43 -11.35 3.56
N ALA A 182 -2.45 -11.47 2.70
CA ALA A 182 -2.70 -12.67 1.89
C ALA A 182 -1.55 -12.96 0.92
N GLU A 183 -1.03 -11.92 0.25
CA GLU A 183 0.13 -12.07 -0.65
C GLU A 183 1.39 -12.50 0.10
N LEU A 184 1.67 -11.93 1.26
CA LEU A 184 2.81 -12.31 2.10
C LEU A 184 2.66 -13.76 2.62
N ASP A 185 1.47 -14.16 3.03
CA ASP A 185 1.19 -15.52 3.47
C ASP A 185 1.35 -16.52 2.31
N ALA A 186 0.89 -16.19 1.09
CA ALA A 186 1.06 -17.01 -0.10
C ALA A 186 2.54 -17.18 -0.49
N LEU A 187 3.30 -16.08 -0.51
CA LEU A 187 4.74 -16.12 -0.74
C LEU A 187 5.48 -16.91 0.35
N GLY A 188 5.09 -16.72 1.61
CA GLY A 188 5.65 -17.47 2.73
C GLY A 188 5.48 -18.98 2.55
N LYS A 189 4.30 -19.44 2.15
CA LYS A 189 4.02 -20.86 1.85
C LYS A 189 4.84 -21.36 0.66
N ALA A 190 4.89 -20.57 -0.42
CA ALA A 190 5.60 -20.96 -1.63
C ALA A 190 7.12 -21.03 -1.45
N LEU A 191 7.71 -20.14 -0.63
CA LEU A 191 9.17 -20.01 -0.54
C LEU A 191 9.78 -20.68 0.70
N LYS A 192 9.06 -20.76 1.84
CA LYS A 192 9.61 -21.34 3.07
C LYS A 192 9.36 -22.85 3.18
N THR A 193 8.17 -23.28 2.79
CA THR A 193 7.73 -24.68 2.89
C THR A 193 6.98 -25.11 1.64
N PRO A 194 7.64 -25.11 0.46
CA PRO A 194 6.97 -25.45 -0.80
C PRO A 194 6.49 -26.90 -0.82
N ALA A 195 5.30 -27.09 -1.34
CA ALA A 195 4.86 -28.43 -1.73
C ALA A 195 5.70 -28.91 -2.93
N LYS A 196 6.09 -30.18 -2.93
CA LYS A 196 6.86 -30.78 -4.03
C LYS A 196 5.95 -31.64 -4.93
N PRO A 197 6.16 -31.65 -6.26
CA PRO A 197 7.17 -30.87 -6.99
C PRO A 197 6.82 -29.38 -7.10
N MET A 198 7.83 -28.52 -7.02
CA MET A 198 7.70 -27.08 -7.24
C MET A 198 8.33 -26.72 -8.57
N VAL A 199 7.63 -25.93 -9.38
CA VAL A 199 8.12 -25.37 -10.65
C VAL A 199 8.04 -23.86 -10.61
N ALA A 200 9.18 -23.20 -10.80
CA ALA A 200 9.23 -21.74 -10.91
C ALA A 200 9.32 -21.31 -12.37
N ILE A 201 8.43 -20.41 -12.80
CA ILE A 201 8.44 -19.81 -14.13
C ILE A 201 8.86 -18.36 -14.00
N VAL A 202 10.04 -18.02 -14.54
CA VAL A 202 10.57 -16.67 -14.55
C VAL A 202 10.63 -16.17 -15.98
N ALA A 203 9.87 -15.11 -16.28
CA ALA A 203 9.77 -14.54 -17.61
C ALA A 203 9.83 -13.00 -17.58
N GLY A 204 9.97 -12.37 -18.73
CA GLY A 204 9.94 -10.92 -18.94
C GLY A 204 11.08 -10.39 -19.78
N SER A 205 11.00 -9.12 -20.19
CA SER A 205 11.88 -8.48 -21.17
C SER A 205 13.31 -8.21 -20.70
N LYS A 206 13.55 -8.17 -19.37
CA LYS A 206 14.88 -7.84 -18.78
C LYS A 206 15.32 -8.96 -17.84
N VAL A 207 15.92 -10.00 -18.39
CA VAL A 207 16.42 -11.16 -17.60
C VAL A 207 17.47 -10.74 -16.59
N SER A 208 18.37 -9.79 -16.95
CA SER A 208 19.46 -9.32 -16.08
C SER A 208 18.94 -8.78 -14.72
N THR A 209 17.75 -8.23 -14.66
CA THR A 209 17.15 -7.72 -13.40
C THR A 209 16.56 -8.82 -12.52
N LYS A 210 16.62 -10.07 -12.95
CA LYS A 210 16.00 -11.22 -12.28
C LYS A 210 16.99 -12.31 -11.89
N LEU A 211 18.28 -12.08 -12.12
CA LEU A 211 19.32 -13.08 -11.84
C LEU A 211 19.34 -13.51 -10.36
N ASP A 212 19.25 -12.55 -9.43
CA ASP A 212 19.21 -12.84 -8.00
C ASP A 212 17.97 -13.66 -7.60
N VAL A 213 16.83 -13.35 -8.23
CA VAL A 213 15.59 -14.11 -8.02
C VAL A 213 15.72 -15.53 -8.55
N LEU A 214 16.31 -15.71 -9.74
CA LEU A 214 16.56 -17.02 -10.34
C LEU A 214 17.48 -17.88 -9.46
N THR A 215 18.56 -17.31 -8.95
CA THR A 215 19.48 -17.98 -8.03
C THR A 215 18.72 -18.43 -6.77
N SER A 216 17.99 -17.53 -6.13
CA SER A 216 17.22 -17.81 -4.91
C SER A 216 16.13 -18.87 -5.12
N LEU A 217 15.49 -18.90 -6.30
CA LEU A 217 14.49 -19.93 -6.62
C LEU A 217 15.11 -21.27 -6.94
N GLY A 218 16.30 -21.30 -7.55
CA GLY A 218 17.05 -22.53 -7.84
C GLY A 218 17.38 -23.34 -6.59
N ASP A 219 17.57 -22.69 -5.45
CA ASP A 219 17.81 -23.33 -4.16
C ASP A 219 16.55 -23.95 -3.53
N ILE A 220 15.36 -23.57 -4.02
CA ILE A 220 14.06 -23.96 -3.45
C ILE A 220 13.34 -25.00 -4.33
N CYS A 221 13.51 -24.93 -5.65
CA CYS A 221 12.95 -25.88 -6.63
C CYS A 221 13.84 -27.11 -6.77
#